data_94c7d1a0f5657822d219732d523ac049
#
_entry.id   94c7d1a0f5657822d219732d523ac049
#
_cell.length_a   1.000
_cell.length_b   1.000
_cell.length_c   1.000
_cell.angle_alpha   90.00
_cell.angle_beta   90.00
_cell.angle_gamma   90.00
#
_symmetry.space_group_name_H-M   'P 1'
#
loop_
_entity.id
_entity.type
_entity.pdbx_description
1 polymer ?
#
loop_
_entity_poly.entity_id
_entity_poly.type
_entity_poly.pdbx_seq_one_letter_code
_entity_poly.pdbx_strand_id
1 'polypeptide(L)'
;MLGLRLFYFFFFAALGIYSPAFPRWLEANGIRGFELGVVAALGPVMGLVSPPVFGWLADKSGLRRSLVASTALVSACVVGSLGLVSARAAPAFAVTFGCAAAFAFFRAPMGSLADTIALESRVSYGPVRLWGSLGFLVAAVAAGRWIDPTSPVLLASIAAALGCAALAAWLLPARSPVLAASVGVARTRMGALGLLRDAPALRWLFLCALFFETAHSAYDLCFSLHLRDEGIAPAMAGILWALGVMAEVVFFLVAERLLERFGPGSLLVLGAAATAVRLGLMGELHGLASLAALQSLHALTFGATWTALMRIVREQARPESLGALRGLLSATSAVGGASGMIAWGTCYRALGGATTFRGAALVGSVAAVLGAICARSLAAREGQDVPGVASGN
;
A
#
# COMPACT_ATOMS: atom_id res chain seq x y z
N MET A 1 -0.50 -1.80 -25.58
CA MET A 1 -0.07 -2.92 -24.71
C MET A 1 1.34 -2.74 -24.17
N LEU A 2 2.36 -2.56 -25.04
CA LEU A 2 3.76 -2.44 -24.60
C LEU A 2 3.96 -1.26 -23.63
N GLY A 3 3.43 -0.08 -23.93
CA GLY A 3 3.59 1.11 -23.07
C GLY A 3 3.09 0.89 -21.64
N LEU A 4 1.91 0.28 -21.44
CA LEU A 4 1.41 -0.04 -20.11
C LEU A 4 2.30 -1.03 -19.37
N ARG A 5 2.78 -2.08 -20.03
CA ARG A 5 3.68 -3.07 -19.43
C ARG A 5 4.98 -2.44 -18.97
N LEU A 6 5.62 -1.62 -19.83
CA LEU A 6 6.85 -0.91 -19.51
C LEU A 6 6.63 0.11 -18.39
N PHE A 7 5.52 0.86 -18.43
CA PHE A 7 5.18 1.81 -17.37
C PHE A 7 5.04 1.11 -16.01
N TYR A 8 4.22 0.05 -15.92
CA TYR A 8 4.07 -0.68 -14.66
C TYR A 8 5.39 -1.28 -14.21
N PHE A 9 6.17 -1.86 -15.12
CA PHE A 9 7.47 -2.44 -14.77
C PHE A 9 8.38 -1.38 -14.11
N PHE A 10 8.61 -0.26 -14.76
CA PHE A 10 9.52 0.76 -14.23
C PHE A 10 8.97 1.51 -13.02
N PHE A 11 7.68 1.79 -12.99
CA PHE A 11 7.04 2.40 -11.81
C PHE A 11 7.19 1.52 -10.57
N PHE A 12 6.91 0.23 -10.70
CA PHE A 12 7.07 -0.70 -9.58
C PHE A 12 8.53 -1.09 -9.34
N ALA A 13 9.42 -1.00 -10.32
CA ALA A 13 10.85 -1.10 -10.11
C ALA A 13 11.34 0.03 -9.18
N ALA A 14 10.89 1.26 -9.39
CA ALA A 14 11.20 2.36 -8.46
C ALA A 14 10.73 2.06 -7.03
N LEU A 15 9.54 1.47 -6.87
CA LEU A 15 9.04 1.05 -5.55
C LEU A 15 9.82 -0.11 -4.95
N GLY A 16 10.27 -1.08 -5.79
CA GLY A 16 11.11 -2.19 -5.37
C GLY A 16 12.48 -1.75 -4.86
N ILE A 17 13.03 -0.63 -5.38
CA ILE A 17 14.23 -0.01 -4.83
C ILE A 17 13.90 0.78 -3.57
N TYR A 18 12.83 1.60 -3.61
CA TYR A 18 12.46 2.53 -2.55
C TYR A 18 12.08 1.82 -1.25
N SER A 19 11.13 0.88 -1.29
CA SER A 19 10.53 0.31 -0.08
C SER A 19 11.55 -0.41 0.83
N PRO A 20 12.45 -1.26 0.30
CA PRO A 20 13.44 -1.93 1.15
C PRO A 20 14.56 -1.04 1.65
N ALA A 21 14.90 0.03 0.93
CA ALA A 21 16.17 0.72 1.15
C ALA A 21 16.00 2.16 1.69
N PHE A 22 14.90 2.84 1.38
CA PHE A 22 14.73 4.25 1.74
C PHE A 22 14.72 4.52 3.27
N PRO A 23 14.10 3.68 4.14
CA PRO A 23 14.21 3.87 5.58
C PRO A 23 15.66 3.79 6.09
N ARG A 24 16.47 2.90 5.52
CA ARG A 24 17.90 2.78 5.85
C ARG A 24 18.70 4.00 5.39
N TRP A 25 18.36 4.54 4.21
CA TRP A 25 18.96 5.77 3.71
C TRP A 25 18.64 6.96 4.62
N LEU A 26 17.41 7.09 5.07
CA LEU A 26 17.00 8.14 6.01
C LEU A 26 17.81 8.08 7.31
N GLU A 27 17.91 6.90 7.92
CA GLU A 27 18.69 6.72 9.14
C GLU A 27 20.18 7.03 8.97
N ALA A 28 20.78 6.63 7.84
CA ALA A 28 22.17 6.93 7.51
C ALA A 28 22.43 8.43 7.36
N ASN A 29 21.41 9.19 6.94
CA ASN A 29 21.45 10.66 6.84
C ASN A 29 20.98 11.37 8.13
N GLY A 30 20.89 10.65 9.25
CA GLY A 30 20.57 11.22 10.56
C GLY A 30 19.08 11.38 10.87
N ILE A 31 18.17 11.04 9.95
CA ILE A 31 16.72 11.12 10.12
C ILE A 31 16.23 9.83 10.78
N ARG A 32 15.89 9.89 12.06
CA ARG A 32 15.63 8.73 12.90
C ARG A 32 14.40 8.92 13.79
N GLY A 33 13.85 7.83 14.31
CA GLY A 33 12.79 7.87 15.29
C GLY A 33 11.55 8.61 14.79
N PHE A 34 11.12 9.63 15.49
CA PHE A 34 9.95 10.44 15.14
C PHE A 34 10.08 11.07 13.74
N GLU A 35 11.23 11.64 13.41
CA GLU A 35 11.46 12.26 12.09
C GLU A 35 11.36 11.24 10.95
N LEU A 36 11.91 10.04 11.14
CA LEU A 36 11.79 8.92 10.20
C LEU A 36 10.31 8.57 9.98
N GLY A 37 9.57 8.44 11.06
CA GLY A 37 8.14 8.15 11.02
C GLY A 37 7.33 9.24 10.28
N VAL A 38 7.64 10.51 10.55
CA VAL A 38 6.98 11.65 9.90
C VAL A 38 7.26 11.69 8.39
N VAL A 39 8.50 11.45 7.98
CA VAL A 39 8.84 11.37 6.53
C VAL A 39 8.14 10.18 5.87
N ALA A 40 8.11 9.03 6.52
CA ALA A 40 7.43 7.84 5.98
C ALA A 40 5.90 8.04 5.88
N ALA A 41 5.30 8.73 6.86
CA ALA A 41 3.86 9.03 6.88
C ALA A 41 3.38 9.89 5.70
N LEU A 42 4.29 10.60 5.02
CA LEU A 42 3.97 11.33 3.80
C LEU A 42 3.44 10.41 2.69
N GLY A 43 3.86 9.14 2.64
CA GLY A 43 3.36 8.16 1.68
C GLY A 43 1.84 7.99 1.74
N PRO A 44 1.28 7.47 2.84
CA PRO A 44 -0.15 7.30 2.99
C PRO A 44 -0.94 8.62 2.97
N VAL A 45 -0.41 9.70 3.56
CA VAL A 45 -1.08 11.02 3.54
C VAL A 45 -1.23 11.56 2.12
N MET A 46 -0.15 11.55 1.34
CA MET A 46 -0.21 12.01 -0.06
C MET A 46 -0.97 11.04 -0.95
N GLY A 47 -1.00 9.74 -0.60
CA GLY A 47 -1.85 8.74 -1.24
C GLY A 47 -3.35 9.03 -1.11
N LEU A 48 -3.76 9.71 -0.03
CA LEU A 48 -5.13 10.17 0.15
C LEU A 48 -5.43 11.48 -0.60
N VAL A 49 -4.49 12.42 -0.59
CA VAL A 49 -4.70 13.80 -1.09
C VAL A 49 -4.50 13.90 -2.60
N SER A 50 -3.43 13.32 -3.11
CA SER A 50 -2.98 13.57 -4.48
C SER A 50 -3.83 12.88 -5.57
N PRO A 51 -4.22 11.60 -5.46
CA PRO A 51 -4.98 10.93 -6.52
C PRO A 51 -6.31 11.61 -6.86
N PRO A 52 -7.12 12.11 -5.91
CA PRO A 52 -8.32 12.88 -6.23
C PRO A 52 -8.04 14.17 -7.01
N VAL A 53 -6.98 14.88 -6.65
CA VAL A 53 -6.57 16.13 -7.32
C VAL A 53 -6.19 15.86 -8.77
N PHE A 54 -5.33 14.87 -9.00
CA PHE A 54 -4.89 14.53 -10.36
C PHE A 54 -5.96 13.80 -11.16
N GLY A 55 -6.85 13.04 -10.52
CA GLY A 55 -8.02 12.47 -11.16
C GLY A 55 -8.95 13.54 -11.71
N TRP A 56 -9.31 14.53 -10.88
CA TRP A 56 -10.10 15.69 -11.30
C TRP A 56 -9.41 16.47 -12.44
N LEU A 57 -8.11 16.71 -12.35
CA LEU A 57 -7.34 17.39 -13.38
C LEU A 57 -7.34 16.58 -14.70
N ALA A 58 -7.21 15.26 -14.61
CA ALA A 58 -7.25 14.36 -15.74
C ALA A 58 -8.60 14.37 -16.44
N ASP A 59 -9.69 14.34 -15.67
CA ASP A 59 -11.05 14.38 -16.20
C ASP A 59 -11.37 15.73 -16.86
N LYS A 60 -10.92 16.83 -16.27
CA LYS A 60 -11.12 18.18 -16.82
C LYS A 60 -10.29 18.45 -18.07
N SER A 61 -9.04 17.99 -18.11
CA SER A 61 -8.12 18.28 -19.23
C SER A 61 -8.16 17.24 -20.34
N GLY A 62 -8.59 16.00 -20.05
CA GLY A 62 -8.46 14.85 -20.96
C GLY A 62 -7.01 14.39 -21.21
N LEU A 63 -6.04 14.95 -20.50
CA LEU A 63 -4.61 14.75 -20.72
C LEU A 63 -3.99 13.69 -19.80
N ARG A 64 -4.69 12.57 -19.56
CA ARG A 64 -4.24 11.52 -18.63
C ARG A 64 -2.81 11.05 -18.88
N ARG A 65 -2.46 10.75 -20.13
CA ARG A 65 -1.10 10.34 -20.51
C ARG A 65 -0.04 11.36 -20.11
N SER A 66 -0.28 12.63 -20.42
CA SER A 66 0.67 13.70 -20.07
C SER A 66 0.82 13.88 -18.58
N LEU A 67 -0.28 13.72 -17.81
CA LEU A 67 -0.25 13.76 -16.35
C LEU A 67 0.56 12.61 -15.76
N VAL A 68 0.41 11.38 -16.27
CA VAL A 68 1.24 10.25 -15.85
C VAL A 68 2.72 10.52 -16.14
N ALA A 69 3.04 10.99 -17.36
CA ALA A 69 4.40 11.29 -17.74
C ALA A 69 5.02 12.43 -16.90
N SER A 70 4.28 13.53 -16.72
CA SER A 70 4.76 14.69 -15.95
C SER A 70 4.93 14.37 -14.47
N THR A 71 3.99 13.65 -13.85
CA THR A 71 4.11 13.26 -12.44
C THR A 71 5.28 12.31 -12.21
N ALA A 72 5.54 11.38 -13.13
CA ALA A 72 6.70 10.50 -13.08
C ALA A 72 8.02 11.29 -13.24
N LEU A 73 8.07 12.22 -14.19
CA LEU A 73 9.26 13.05 -14.42
C LEU A 73 9.54 13.97 -13.22
N VAL A 74 8.52 14.65 -12.69
CA VAL A 74 8.68 15.51 -11.50
C VAL A 74 9.14 14.69 -10.30
N SER A 75 8.57 13.51 -10.07
CA SER A 75 9.02 12.61 -8.99
C SER A 75 10.48 12.19 -9.18
N ALA A 76 10.90 11.88 -10.42
CA ALA A 76 12.29 11.55 -10.74
C ALA A 76 13.23 12.74 -10.45
N CYS A 77 12.86 13.93 -10.88
CA CYS A 77 13.65 15.14 -10.64
C CYS A 77 13.78 15.46 -9.15
N VAL A 78 12.68 15.35 -8.38
CA VAL A 78 12.67 15.63 -6.94
C VAL A 78 13.56 14.65 -6.18
N VAL A 79 13.41 13.35 -6.40
CA VAL A 79 14.23 12.35 -5.71
C VAL A 79 15.69 12.40 -6.19
N GLY A 80 15.92 12.68 -7.46
CA GLY A 80 17.26 12.86 -8.01
C GLY A 80 17.97 14.09 -7.43
N SER A 81 17.26 15.22 -7.27
CA SER A 81 17.82 16.43 -6.63
C SER A 81 18.19 16.19 -5.17
N LEU A 82 17.38 15.45 -4.43
CA LEU A 82 17.72 15.04 -3.06
C LEU A 82 18.99 14.17 -3.05
N GLY A 83 19.14 13.28 -4.04
CA GLY A 83 20.36 12.48 -4.24
C GLY A 83 21.60 13.33 -4.49
N LEU A 84 21.50 14.37 -5.31
CA LEU A 84 22.59 15.31 -5.55
C LEU A 84 22.97 16.12 -4.31
N VAL A 85 22.00 16.52 -3.49
CA VAL A 85 22.26 17.19 -2.21
C VAL A 85 22.97 16.24 -1.26
N SER A 86 22.47 15.02 -1.10
CA SER A 86 23.05 14.03 -0.17
C SER A 86 24.44 13.55 -0.59
N ALA A 87 24.78 13.63 -1.87
CA ALA A 87 26.13 13.33 -2.36
C ALA A 87 27.21 14.33 -1.88
N ARG A 88 26.78 15.54 -1.48
CA ARG A 88 27.67 16.60 -1.01
C ARG A 88 27.73 16.70 0.51
N ALA A 89 26.60 16.54 1.16
CA ALA A 89 26.47 16.57 2.63
C ALA A 89 25.15 15.92 3.05
N ALA A 90 25.05 15.46 4.31
CA ALA A 90 23.78 15.01 4.86
C ALA A 90 22.74 16.12 4.79
N PRO A 91 21.60 15.90 4.11
CA PRO A 91 20.59 16.93 3.93
C PRO A 91 19.90 17.26 5.27
N ALA A 92 19.60 18.53 5.49
CA ALA A 92 18.79 18.94 6.64
C ALA A 92 17.41 18.28 6.59
N PHE A 93 16.82 18.01 7.77
CA PHE A 93 15.49 17.42 7.88
C PHE A 93 14.45 18.15 7.02
N ALA A 94 14.40 19.50 7.07
CA ALA A 94 13.44 20.28 6.29
C ALA A 94 13.55 20.05 4.79
N VAL A 95 14.78 19.91 4.26
CA VAL A 95 15.03 19.62 2.83
C VAL A 95 14.55 18.23 2.50
N THR A 96 14.89 17.23 3.30
CA THR A 96 14.45 15.84 3.11
C THR A 96 12.93 15.73 3.20
N PHE A 97 12.32 16.37 4.19
CA PHE A 97 10.86 16.38 4.37
C PHE A 97 10.16 17.02 3.16
N GLY A 98 10.62 18.20 2.70
CA GLY A 98 10.05 18.88 1.55
C GLY A 98 10.17 18.07 0.25
N CYS A 99 11.35 17.48 0.00
CA CYS A 99 11.56 16.58 -1.15
C CYS A 99 10.72 15.30 -1.05
N ALA A 100 10.64 14.68 0.14
CA ALA A 100 9.82 13.48 0.34
C ALA A 100 8.32 13.78 0.18
N ALA A 101 7.85 14.93 0.65
CA ALA A 101 6.47 15.36 0.47
C ALA A 101 6.13 15.58 -1.02
N ALA A 102 6.99 16.30 -1.75
CA ALA A 102 6.82 16.50 -3.19
C ALA A 102 6.90 15.17 -3.94
N PHE A 103 7.89 14.33 -3.63
CA PHE A 103 8.01 12.99 -4.22
C PHE A 103 6.75 12.15 -3.99
N ALA A 104 6.25 12.06 -2.75
CA ALA A 104 5.06 11.30 -2.41
C ALA A 104 3.81 11.87 -3.11
N PHE A 105 3.66 13.20 -3.18
CA PHE A 105 2.55 13.88 -3.83
C PHE A 105 2.48 13.58 -5.33
N PHE A 106 3.58 13.68 -6.05
CA PHE A 106 3.60 13.42 -7.49
C PHE A 106 3.61 11.92 -7.81
N ARG A 107 4.17 11.08 -6.95
CA ARG A 107 4.18 9.62 -7.14
C ARG A 107 2.82 8.98 -6.96
N ALA A 108 2.05 9.43 -5.96
CA ALA A 108 0.81 8.78 -5.54
C ALA A 108 -0.25 8.61 -6.65
N PRO A 109 -0.49 9.58 -7.55
CA PRO A 109 -1.54 9.45 -8.56
C PRO A 109 -1.15 8.58 -9.76
N MET A 110 0.13 8.22 -9.94
CA MET A 110 0.60 7.52 -11.13
C MET A 110 -0.10 6.18 -11.35
N GLY A 111 -0.25 5.39 -10.28
CA GLY A 111 -0.92 4.08 -10.34
C GLY A 111 -2.36 4.22 -10.77
N SER A 112 -3.15 5.04 -10.09
CA SER A 112 -4.58 5.21 -10.36
C SER A 112 -4.86 5.80 -11.75
N LEU A 113 -4.03 6.73 -12.23
CA LEU A 113 -4.14 7.26 -13.59
C LEU A 113 -3.82 6.19 -14.65
N ALA A 114 -2.78 5.39 -14.43
CA ALA A 114 -2.43 4.29 -15.33
C ALA A 114 -3.47 3.17 -15.32
N ASP A 115 -4.02 2.84 -14.15
CA ASP A 115 -5.12 1.88 -14.00
C ASP A 115 -6.35 2.32 -14.80
N THR A 116 -6.69 3.62 -14.74
CA THR A 116 -7.78 4.19 -15.53
C THR A 116 -7.52 4.04 -17.03
N ILE A 117 -6.31 4.37 -17.50
CA ILE A 117 -5.92 4.20 -18.92
C ILE A 117 -6.00 2.73 -19.33
N ALA A 118 -5.58 1.79 -18.48
CA ALA A 118 -5.63 0.36 -18.76
C ALA A 118 -7.08 -0.14 -18.91
N LEU A 119 -7.96 0.26 -17.99
CA LEU A 119 -9.37 -0.10 -18.02
C LEU A 119 -10.09 0.47 -19.26
N GLU A 120 -9.85 1.73 -19.61
CA GLU A 120 -10.42 2.39 -20.78
C GLU A 120 -9.91 1.78 -22.10
N SER A 121 -8.68 1.27 -22.10
CA SER A 121 -8.07 0.62 -23.28
C SER A 121 -8.61 -0.78 -23.55
N ARG A 122 -9.59 -1.29 -22.77
CA ARG A 122 -10.17 -2.63 -22.87
C ARG A 122 -9.12 -3.75 -22.87
N VAL A 123 -8.00 -3.53 -22.20
CA VAL A 123 -6.90 -4.50 -22.07
C VAL A 123 -7.18 -5.39 -20.88
N SER A 124 -6.84 -6.68 -20.97
CA SER A 124 -6.84 -7.57 -19.81
C SER A 124 -5.91 -7.00 -18.73
N TYR A 125 -6.49 -6.44 -17.67
CA TYR A 125 -5.78 -5.72 -16.63
C TYR A 125 -4.75 -6.57 -15.88
N GLY A 126 -5.14 -7.81 -15.51
CA GLY A 126 -4.27 -8.73 -14.74
C GLY A 126 -2.90 -8.97 -15.39
N PRO A 127 -2.81 -9.42 -16.65
CA PRO A 127 -1.53 -9.63 -17.33
C PRO A 127 -0.68 -8.38 -17.47
N VAL A 128 -1.28 -7.20 -17.57
CA VAL A 128 -0.52 -5.94 -17.64
C VAL A 128 0.01 -5.57 -16.26
N ARG A 129 -0.80 -5.73 -15.22
CA ARG A 129 -0.44 -5.42 -13.84
C ARG A 129 0.67 -6.34 -13.28
N LEU A 130 0.75 -7.59 -13.75
CA LEU A 130 1.83 -8.53 -13.40
C LEU A 130 3.22 -8.00 -13.74
N TRP A 131 3.36 -7.17 -14.79
CA TRP A 131 4.65 -6.53 -15.10
C TRP A 131 5.12 -5.59 -13.99
N GLY A 132 4.19 -5.01 -13.24
CA GLY A 132 4.52 -4.25 -12.03
C GLY A 132 5.14 -5.13 -10.95
N SER A 133 4.53 -6.27 -10.64
CA SER A 133 5.10 -7.21 -9.67
C SER A 133 6.48 -7.70 -10.11
N LEU A 134 6.65 -8.02 -11.39
CA LEU A 134 7.96 -8.40 -11.95
C LEU A 134 8.99 -7.27 -11.79
N GLY A 135 8.60 -6.02 -12.09
CA GLY A 135 9.46 -4.86 -11.93
C GLY A 135 9.91 -4.67 -10.48
N PHE A 136 8.97 -4.80 -9.53
CA PHE A 136 9.27 -4.73 -8.10
C PHE A 136 10.26 -5.82 -7.69
N LEU A 137 9.97 -7.09 -8.02
CA LEU A 137 10.80 -8.24 -7.67
C LEU A 137 12.24 -8.11 -8.19
N VAL A 138 12.37 -7.84 -9.48
CA VAL A 138 13.69 -7.69 -10.13
C VAL A 138 14.46 -6.53 -9.50
N ALA A 139 13.82 -5.40 -9.29
CA ALA A 139 14.47 -4.21 -8.77
C ALA A 139 14.84 -4.34 -7.29
N ALA A 140 13.99 -4.97 -6.45
CA ALA A 140 14.29 -5.20 -5.04
C ALA A 140 15.52 -6.12 -4.86
N VAL A 141 15.60 -7.20 -5.64
CA VAL A 141 16.74 -8.13 -5.62
C VAL A 141 18.00 -7.45 -6.18
N ALA A 142 17.87 -6.77 -7.32
CA ALA A 142 18.99 -6.07 -7.96
C ALA A 142 19.54 -4.95 -7.06
N ALA A 143 18.68 -4.11 -6.51
CA ALA A 143 19.10 -3.05 -5.60
C ALA A 143 19.78 -3.60 -4.35
N GLY A 144 19.19 -4.62 -3.73
CA GLY A 144 19.81 -5.26 -2.57
C GLY A 144 21.19 -5.85 -2.86
N ARG A 145 21.44 -6.31 -4.09
CA ARG A 145 22.72 -6.93 -4.50
C ARG A 145 23.79 -5.92 -4.87
N TRP A 146 23.42 -4.80 -5.50
CA TRP A 146 24.39 -3.91 -6.15
C TRP A 146 24.36 -2.47 -5.66
N ILE A 147 23.37 -2.08 -4.84
CA ILE A 147 23.24 -0.71 -4.35
C ILE A 147 23.42 -0.70 -2.83
N ASP A 148 24.37 0.07 -2.36
CA ASP A 148 24.46 0.38 -0.95
C ASP A 148 23.25 1.26 -0.55
N PRO A 149 22.37 0.78 0.36
CA PRO A 149 21.18 1.51 0.77
C PRO A 149 21.46 2.85 1.48
N THR A 150 22.71 3.10 1.87
CA THR A 150 23.13 4.36 2.51
C THR A 150 23.70 5.36 1.52
N SER A 151 24.01 4.91 0.30
CA SER A 151 24.62 5.73 -0.74
C SER A 151 23.59 6.63 -1.46
N PRO A 152 24.03 7.83 -1.95
CA PRO A 152 23.23 8.67 -2.85
C PRO A 152 22.83 7.96 -4.17
N VAL A 153 23.55 6.91 -4.56
CA VAL A 153 23.24 6.08 -5.74
C VAL A 153 21.86 5.45 -5.62
N LEU A 154 21.38 5.18 -4.40
CA LEU A 154 20.01 4.70 -4.17
C LEU A 154 18.97 5.65 -4.78
N LEU A 155 19.07 6.94 -4.44
CA LEU A 155 18.11 7.95 -4.91
C LEU A 155 18.22 8.18 -6.42
N ALA A 156 19.45 8.14 -6.97
CA ALA A 156 19.70 8.21 -8.41
C ALA A 156 19.07 7.01 -9.15
N SER A 157 19.12 5.81 -8.57
CA SER A 157 18.51 4.61 -9.14
C SER A 157 16.97 4.68 -9.14
N ILE A 158 16.37 5.21 -8.06
CA ILE A 158 14.93 5.48 -8.00
C ILE A 158 14.54 6.52 -9.06
N ALA A 159 15.33 7.60 -9.20
CA ALA A 159 15.11 8.63 -10.20
C ALA A 159 15.19 8.07 -11.63
N ALA A 160 16.18 7.23 -11.90
CA ALA A 160 16.35 6.57 -13.20
C ALA A 160 15.15 5.67 -13.55
N ALA A 161 14.69 4.85 -12.60
CA ALA A 161 13.52 4.00 -12.81
C ALA A 161 12.26 4.83 -13.09
N LEU A 162 12.03 5.93 -12.34
CA LEU A 162 10.91 6.85 -12.59
C LEU A 162 11.06 7.61 -13.91
N GLY A 163 12.28 7.97 -14.32
CA GLY A 163 12.56 8.54 -15.63
C GLY A 163 12.19 7.58 -16.77
N CYS A 164 12.54 6.30 -16.62
CA CYS A 164 12.10 5.25 -17.55
C CYS A 164 10.57 5.09 -17.55
N ALA A 165 9.92 5.18 -16.38
CA ALA A 165 8.46 5.17 -16.30
C ALA A 165 7.85 6.39 -17.01
N ALA A 166 8.43 7.59 -16.87
CA ALA A 166 8.00 8.79 -17.58
C ALA A 166 8.12 8.64 -19.10
N LEU A 167 9.23 8.07 -19.60
CA LEU A 167 9.41 7.75 -21.01
C LEU A 167 8.40 6.72 -21.49
N ALA A 168 8.19 5.64 -20.73
CA ALA A 168 7.19 4.62 -21.04
C ALA A 168 5.77 5.19 -21.06
N ALA A 169 5.47 6.20 -20.23
CA ALA A 169 4.18 6.86 -20.22
C ALA A 169 3.84 7.55 -21.55
N TRP A 170 4.82 8.01 -22.31
CA TRP A 170 4.57 8.56 -23.65
C TRP A 170 4.12 7.50 -24.67
N LEU A 171 4.34 6.22 -24.40
CA LEU A 171 3.84 5.10 -25.20
C LEU A 171 2.41 4.70 -24.83
N LEU A 172 1.81 5.34 -23.83
CA LEU A 172 0.41 5.11 -23.44
C LEU A 172 -0.53 5.75 -24.48
N PRO A 173 -1.78 5.26 -24.61
CA PRO A 173 -2.77 5.87 -25.49
C PRO A 173 -2.97 7.36 -25.18
N ALA A 174 -2.91 8.20 -26.20
CA ALA A 174 -3.00 9.67 -26.05
C ALA A 174 -4.42 10.15 -25.69
N ARG A 175 -5.42 9.43 -26.19
CA ARG A 175 -6.84 9.67 -25.93
C ARG A 175 -7.48 8.34 -25.60
N SER A 176 -8.06 8.25 -24.42
CA SER A 176 -9.16 7.31 -24.21
C SER A 176 -10.38 7.90 -24.85
N PRO A 177 -11.21 7.11 -25.58
CA PRO A 177 -12.55 7.54 -25.87
C PRO A 177 -13.16 7.90 -24.51
N VAL A 178 -13.47 9.17 -24.33
CA VAL A 178 -14.18 9.64 -23.14
C VAL A 178 -15.46 8.80 -23.09
N LEU A 179 -15.46 7.78 -22.26
CA LEU A 179 -16.69 7.36 -21.65
C LEU A 179 -17.09 8.60 -20.82
N ALA A 180 -17.88 9.45 -21.44
CA ALA A 180 -18.70 10.45 -20.79
C ALA A 180 -19.78 9.73 -19.96
N ALA A 181 -19.39 8.72 -19.24
CA ALA A 181 -20.07 8.30 -18.07
C ALA A 181 -19.61 9.32 -17.02
N SER A 182 -20.39 10.40 -16.92
CA SER A 182 -20.55 11.11 -15.68
C SER A 182 -20.45 10.10 -14.52
N VAL A 183 -19.23 9.87 -14.01
CA VAL A 183 -19.09 9.63 -12.61
C VAL A 183 -19.43 10.97 -12.01
N GLY A 184 -20.74 11.32 -12.11
CA GLY A 184 -21.31 12.26 -11.22
C GLY A 184 -20.86 11.76 -9.88
N VAL A 185 -20.07 12.56 -9.17
CA VAL A 185 -20.01 12.47 -7.72
C VAL A 185 -21.47 12.52 -7.32
N ALA A 186 -22.09 11.36 -7.23
CA ALA A 186 -23.42 11.23 -6.70
C ALA A 186 -23.29 11.87 -5.34
N ARG A 187 -23.79 13.09 -5.22
CA ARG A 187 -23.95 13.74 -3.94
C ARG A 187 -24.92 12.81 -3.20
N THR A 188 -24.35 11.82 -2.54
CA THR A 188 -25.10 11.01 -1.60
C THR A 188 -25.70 12.00 -0.64
N ARG A 189 -27.04 12.12 -0.66
CA ARG A 189 -27.79 12.97 0.28
C ARG A 189 -27.48 12.62 1.74
N MET A 190 -26.97 11.43 1.98
CA MET A 190 -26.38 11.00 3.25
C MET A 190 -24.86 11.06 3.15
N GLY A 191 -24.20 11.87 3.97
CA GLY A 191 -22.75 11.87 4.09
C GLY A 191 -22.23 10.48 4.50
N ALA A 192 -20.95 10.18 4.20
CA ALA A 192 -20.34 8.88 4.52
C ALA A 192 -20.55 8.46 5.99
N LEU A 193 -20.60 9.41 6.93
CA LEU A 193 -20.90 9.17 8.34
C LEU A 193 -22.34 8.67 8.59
N GLY A 194 -23.33 9.10 7.79
CA GLY A 194 -24.70 8.59 7.86
C GLY A 194 -24.78 7.11 7.46
N LEU A 195 -24.00 6.69 6.46
CA LEU A 195 -23.92 5.29 6.04
C LEU A 195 -23.38 4.37 7.14
N LEU A 196 -22.47 4.87 7.97
CA LEU A 196 -21.94 4.11 9.11
C LEU A 196 -22.98 3.91 10.22
N ARG A 197 -23.97 4.79 10.32
CA ARG A 197 -25.04 4.68 11.31
C ARG A 197 -25.99 3.52 10.97
N ASP A 198 -26.27 3.33 9.69
CA ASP A 198 -27.23 2.34 9.21
C ASP A 198 -26.62 0.95 8.98
N ALA A 199 -25.29 0.87 8.94
CA ALA A 199 -24.55 -0.37 8.72
C ALA A 199 -23.49 -0.62 9.83
N PRO A 200 -23.88 -1.23 10.97
CA PRO A 200 -22.98 -1.49 12.10
C PRO A 200 -21.73 -2.27 11.70
N ALA A 201 -21.82 -3.23 10.78
CA ALA A 201 -20.70 -4.00 10.29
C ALA A 201 -19.61 -3.11 9.67
N LEU A 202 -19.99 -2.02 8.97
CA LEU A 202 -19.02 -1.09 8.37
C LEU A 202 -18.21 -0.32 9.43
N ARG A 203 -18.80 -0.02 10.60
CA ARG A 203 -18.03 0.63 11.69
C ARG A 203 -16.89 -0.27 12.17
N TRP A 204 -17.17 -1.53 12.39
CA TRP A 204 -16.18 -2.51 12.80
C TRP A 204 -15.16 -2.79 11.71
N LEU A 205 -15.60 -2.78 10.43
CA LEU A 205 -14.71 -2.90 9.28
C LEU A 205 -13.68 -1.77 9.22
N PHE A 206 -14.13 -0.52 9.35
CA PHE A 206 -13.23 0.64 9.28
C PHE A 206 -12.31 0.71 10.50
N LEU A 207 -12.80 0.36 11.69
CA LEU A 207 -11.92 0.24 12.87
C LEU A 207 -10.90 -0.89 12.68
N CYS A 208 -11.31 -2.05 12.16
CA CYS A 208 -10.40 -3.14 11.82
C CYS A 208 -9.34 -2.67 10.82
N ALA A 209 -9.73 -1.98 9.75
CA ALA A 209 -8.80 -1.44 8.76
C ALA A 209 -7.81 -0.42 9.37
N LEU A 210 -8.29 0.47 10.26
CA LEU A 210 -7.44 1.43 10.97
C LEU A 210 -6.34 0.73 11.76
N PHE A 211 -6.72 -0.21 12.61
CA PHE A 211 -5.77 -0.92 13.47
C PHE A 211 -4.88 -1.88 12.67
N PHE A 212 -5.41 -2.50 11.62
CA PHE A 212 -4.63 -3.31 10.70
C PHE A 212 -3.52 -2.49 10.03
N GLU A 213 -3.84 -1.35 9.43
CA GLU A 213 -2.87 -0.48 8.76
C GLU A 213 -1.86 0.09 9.75
N THR A 214 -2.32 0.45 10.96
CA THR A 214 -1.42 0.88 12.03
C THR A 214 -0.41 -0.23 12.37
N ALA A 215 -0.85 -1.47 12.51
CA ALA A 215 0.04 -2.60 12.80
C ALA A 215 0.97 -2.91 11.61
N HIS A 216 0.41 -2.96 10.39
CA HIS A 216 1.14 -3.32 9.17
C HIS A 216 2.25 -2.32 8.82
N SER A 217 2.05 -1.03 9.13
CA SER A 217 3.06 0.01 8.91
C SER A 217 4.36 -0.19 9.70
N ALA A 218 4.36 -1.00 10.77
CA ALA A 218 5.59 -1.44 11.43
C ALA A 218 6.46 -2.29 10.49
N TYR A 219 5.84 -3.17 9.70
CA TYR A 219 6.54 -3.93 8.68
C TYR A 219 7.07 -3.01 7.58
N ASP A 220 6.23 -2.15 7.04
CA ASP A 220 6.60 -1.26 5.92
C ASP A 220 7.78 -0.34 6.26
N LEU A 221 7.83 0.17 7.48
CA LEU A 221 8.87 1.10 7.92
C LEU A 221 10.08 0.40 8.52
N CYS A 222 9.85 -0.55 9.45
CA CYS A 222 10.89 -1.04 10.34
C CYS A 222 11.53 -2.35 9.88
N PHE A 223 10.90 -3.10 8.95
CA PHE A 223 11.42 -4.43 8.57
C PHE A 223 12.84 -4.38 8.03
N SER A 224 13.17 -3.47 7.13
CA SER A 224 14.53 -3.35 6.59
C SER A 224 15.56 -2.86 7.63
N LEU A 225 15.12 -2.09 8.61
CA LEU A 225 15.95 -1.69 9.74
C LEU A 225 16.23 -2.89 10.63
N HIS A 226 15.20 -3.68 10.92
CA HIS A 226 15.33 -4.91 11.71
C HIS A 226 16.25 -5.92 11.05
N LEU A 227 16.13 -6.13 9.72
CA LEU A 227 17.06 -7.00 8.98
C LEU A 227 18.53 -6.56 9.13
N ARG A 228 18.77 -5.24 9.09
CA ARG A 228 20.12 -4.70 9.32
C ARG A 228 20.60 -5.00 10.74
N ASP A 229 19.75 -4.78 11.75
CA ASP A 229 20.10 -4.96 13.15
C ASP A 229 20.33 -6.46 13.48
N GLU A 230 19.66 -7.37 12.74
CA GLU A 230 19.92 -8.81 12.72
C GLU A 230 21.18 -9.22 11.93
N GLY A 231 21.94 -8.27 11.38
CA GLY A 231 23.13 -8.55 10.58
C GLY A 231 22.87 -9.14 9.20
N ILE A 232 21.63 -9.07 8.71
CA ILE A 232 21.26 -9.60 7.40
C ILE A 232 21.70 -8.64 6.30
N ALA A 233 22.50 -9.19 5.36
CA ALA A 233 23.04 -8.43 4.25
C ALA A 233 21.92 -7.78 3.38
N PRO A 234 22.17 -6.60 2.77
CA PRO A 234 21.20 -5.91 1.92
C PRO A 234 20.67 -6.79 0.77
N ALA A 235 21.53 -7.65 0.20
CA ALA A 235 21.13 -8.60 -0.83
C ALA A 235 20.01 -9.54 -0.37
N MET A 236 20.11 -10.04 0.84
CA MET A 236 19.08 -10.91 1.43
C MET A 236 17.83 -10.13 1.80
N ALA A 237 17.96 -8.88 2.24
CA ALA A 237 16.81 -8.01 2.50
C ALA A 237 15.95 -7.82 1.22
N GLY A 238 16.57 -7.54 0.07
CA GLY A 238 15.88 -7.46 -1.21
C GLY A 238 15.13 -8.76 -1.58
N ILE A 239 15.76 -9.92 -1.34
CA ILE A 239 15.12 -11.22 -1.56
C ILE A 239 13.92 -11.43 -0.61
N LEU A 240 14.05 -11.08 0.66
CA LEU A 240 12.97 -11.23 1.64
C LEU A 240 11.75 -10.36 1.27
N TRP A 241 11.96 -9.13 0.82
CA TRP A 241 10.90 -8.29 0.29
C TRP A 241 10.24 -8.91 -0.96
N ALA A 242 11.07 -9.43 -1.88
CA ALA A 242 10.59 -10.10 -3.08
C ALA A 242 9.75 -11.34 -2.75
N LEU A 243 10.15 -12.15 -1.75
CA LEU A 243 9.39 -13.32 -1.29
C LEU A 243 8.00 -12.92 -0.76
N GLY A 244 7.90 -11.82 0.00
CA GLY A 244 6.61 -11.30 0.47
C GLY A 244 5.67 -10.94 -0.68
N VAL A 245 6.17 -10.16 -1.65
CA VAL A 245 5.38 -9.78 -2.84
C VAL A 245 5.03 -11.00 -3.70
N MET A 246 5.93 -11.97 -3.83
CA MET A 246 5.64 -13.22 -4.56
C MET A 246 4.52 -14.00 -3.89
N ALA A 247 4.53 -14.12 -2.57
CA ALA A 247 3.47 -14.80 -1.81
C ALA A 247 2.11 -14.11 -2.02
N GLU A 248 2.09 -12.77 -2.07
CA GLU A 248 0.90 -11.98 -2.37
C GLU A 248 0.38 -12.25 -3.80
N VAL A 249 1.27 -12.26 -4.79
CA VAL A 249 0.90 -12.58 -6.18
C VAL A 249 0.25 -13.95 -6.27
N VAL A 250 0.84 -14.96 -5.63
CA VAL A 250 0.26 -16.32 -5.58
C VAL A 250 -1.11 -16.31 -4.90
N PHE A 251 -1.27 -15.57 -3.82
CA PHE A 251 -2.57 -15.43 -3.16
C PHE A 251 -3.63 -14.85 -4.09
N PHE A 252 -3.35 -13.78 -4.82
CA PHE A 252 -4.33 -13.18 -5.72
C PHE A 252 -4.79 -14.09 -6.86
N LEU A 253 -3.99 -15.08 -7.26
CA LEU A 253 -4.42 -16.08 -8.25
C LEU A 253 -5.55 -16.99 -7.74
N VAL A 254 -5.69 -17.13 -6.43
CA VAL A 254 -6.69 -18.03 -5.80
C VAL A 254 -7.69 -17.26 -4.93
N ALA A 255 -7.55 -15.93 -4.82
CA ALA A 255 -8.33 -15.10 -3.90
C ALA A 255 -9.85 -15.24 -4.08
N GLU A 256 -10.36 -15.24 -5.32
CA GLU A 256 -11.80 -15.40 -5.57
C GLU A 256 -12.32 -16.76 -5.09
N ARG A 257 -11.59 -17.85 -5.34
CA ARG A 257 -11.95 -19.19 -4.85
C ARG A 257 -11.99 -19.24 -3.32
N LEU A 258 -11.06 -18.55 -2.66
CA LEU A 258 -11.02 -18.47 -1.20
C LEU A 258 -12.18 -17.63 -0.66
N LEU A 259 -12.53 -16.53 -1.32
CA LEU A 259 -13.70 -15.71 -0.99
C LEU A 259 -15.00 -16.50 -1.12
N GLU A 260 -15.17 -17.26 -2.22
CA GLU A 260 -16.35 -18.09 -2.44
C GLU A 260 -16.48 -19.22 -1.41
N ARG A 261 -15.34 -19.80 -1.01
CA ARG A 261 -15.33 -20.94 -0.08
C ARG A 261 -15.51 -20.54 1.38
N PHE A 262 -14.86 -19.46 1.83
CA PHE A 262 -14.77 -19.08 3.24
C PHE A 262 -15.55 -17.82 3.59
N GLY A 263 -15.96 -17.06 2.61
CA GLY A 263 -16.59 -15.76 2.78
C GLY A 263 -15.60 -14.64 3.18
N PRO A 264 -15.98 -13.38 2.92
CA PRO A 264 -15.09 -12.25 3.17
C PRO A 264 -14.87 -11.97 4.67
N GLY A 265 -15.86 -12.25 5.53
CA GLY A 265 -15.73 -12.10 6.98
C GLY A 265 -14.66 -13.01 7.58
N SER A 266 -14.62 -14.28 7.17
CA SER A 266 -13.62 -15.26 7.64
C SER A 266 -12.21 -14.88 7.16
N LEU A 267 -12.08 -14.42 5.90
CA LEU A 267 -10.79 -13.97 5.37
C LEU A 267 -10.29 -12.71 6.07
N LEU A 268 -11.19 -11.79 6.46
CA LEU A 268 -10.82 -10.62 7.24
C LEU A 268 -10.22 -11.00 8.59
N VAL A 269 -10.89 -11.93 9.31
CA VAL A 269 -10.40 -12.43 10.61
C VAL A 269 -9.06 -13.13 10.45
N LEU A 270 -8.96 -14.03 9.47
CA LEU A 270 -7.73 -14.79 9.20
C LEU A 270 -6.55 -13.83 8.90
N GLY A 271 -6.77 -12.86 8.03
CA GLY A 271 -5.73 -11.90 7.65
C GLY A 271 -5.27 -11.01 8.80
N ALA A 272 -6.21 -10.49 9.59
CA ALA A 272 -5.89 -9.67 10.76
C ALA A 272 -5.18 -10.49 11.86
N ALA A 273 -5.63 -11.73 12.11
CA ALA A 273 -4.97 -12.63 13.05
C ALA A 273 -3.58 -13.04 12.57
N ALA A 274 -3.42 -13.36 11.28
CA ALA A 274 -2.12 -13.63 10.68
C ALA A 274 -1.17 -12.44 10.82
N THR A 275 -1.69 -11.20 10.75
CA THR A 275 -0.87 -9.98 10.96
C THR A 275 -0.33 -9.94 12.39
N ALA A 276 -1.17 -10.17 13.40
CA ALA A 276 -0.74 -10.21 14.78
C ALA A 276 0.33 -11.30 15.02
N VAL A 277 0.08 -12.52 14.52
CA VAL A 277 1.01 -13.64 14.66
C VAL A 277 2.34 -13.36 13.94
N ARG A 278 2.29 -12.91 12.67
CA ARG A 278 3.48 -12.64 11.88
C ARG A 278 4.36 -11.55 12.52
N LEU A 279 3.75 -10.44 12.95
CA LEU A 279 4.49 -9.36 13.59
C LEU A 279 5.06 -9.79 14.94
N GLY A 280 4.29 -10.53 15.75
CA GLY A 280 4.79 -11.08 17.02
C GLY A 280 5.98 -12.02 16.81
N LEU A 281 5.88 -12.96 15.88
CA LEU A 281 6.98 -13.86 15.54
C LEU A 281 8.19 -13.11 14.94
N MET A 282 7.98 -12.01 14.23
CA MET A 282 9.07 -11.17 13.71
C MET A 282 9.88 -10.49 14.83
N GLY A 283 9.27 -10.26 15.99
CA GLY A 283 9.96 -9.76 17.17
C GLY A 283 10.69 -10.83 17.99
N GLU A 284 10.42 -12.11 17.73
CA GLU A 284 10.97 -13.24 18.51
C GLU A 284 11.95 -14.10 17.71
N LEU A 285 11.71 -14.24 16.41
CA LEU A 285 12.48 -15.14 15.56
C LEU A 285 13.63 -14.40 14.89
N HIS A 286 14.80 -15.01 14.96
CA HIS A 286 16.05 -14.50 14.42
C HIS A 286 16.53 -15.34 13.24
N GLY A 287 17.39 -14.75 12.43
CA GLY A 287 18.07 -15.42 11.33
C GLY A 287 17.26 -15.50 10.05
N LEU A 288 17.99 -15.71 8.96
CA LEU A 288 17.46 -15.59 7.59
C LEU A 288 16.32 -16.58 7.29
N ALA A 289 16.46 -17.84 7.71
CA ALA A 289 15.48 -18.89 7.40
C ALA A 289 14.12 -18.62 8.06
N SER A 290 14.13 -18.22 9.33
CA SER A 290 12.92 -17.88 10.08
C SER A 290 12.21 -16.68 9.47
N LEU A 291 12.96 -15.61 9.18
CA LEU A 291 12.42 -14.40 8.57
C LEU A 291 11.91 -14.66 7.13
N ALA A 292 12.57 -15.56 6.37
CA ALA A 292 12.09 -15.97 5.06
C ALA A 292 10.75 -16.73 5.16
N ALA A 293 10.63 -17.65 6.11
CA ALA A 293 9.36 -18.35 6.34
C ALA A 293 8.22 -17.39 6.69
N LEU A 294 8.49 -16.35 7.50
CA LEU A 294 7.50 -15.32 7.83
C LEU A 294 7.05 -14.49 6.62
N GLN A 295 7.86 -14.40 5.55
CA GLN A 295 7.44 -13.69 4.34
C GLN A 295 6.30 -14.41 3.60
N SER A 296 6.19 -15.73 3.70
CA SER A 296 5.04 -16.45 3.11
C SER A 296 3.69 -16.03 3.73
N LEU A 297 3.69 -15.63 5.00
CA LEU A 297 2.50 -15.13 5.67
C LEU A 297 2.04 -13.76 5.15
N HIS A 298 2.88 -13.05 4.36
CA HIS A 298 2.48 -11.77 3.76
C HIS A 298 1.26 -11.90 2.85
N ALA A 299 1.11 -13.04 2.19
CA ALA A 299 -0.08 -13.40 1.42
C ALA A 299 -1.37 -13.31 2.24
N LEU A 300 -1.34 -13.79 3.47
CA LEU A 300 -2.49 -13.72 4.37
C LEU A 300 -2.62 -12.33 4.99
N THR A 301 -1.53 -11.75 5.48
CA THR A 301 -1.58 -10.48 6.20
C THR A 301 -2.07 -9.34 5.31
N PHE A 302 -1.50 -9.18 4.12
CA PHE A 302 -1.93 -8.13 3.19
C PHE A 302 -2.97 -8.64 2.20
N GLY A 303 -2.67 -9.72 1.47
CA GLY A 303 -3.53 -10.21 0.40
C GLY A 303 -4.95 -10.55 0.86
N ALA A 304 -5.11 -11.38 1.91
CA ALA A 304 -6.42 -11.77 2.41
C ALA A 304 -7.17 -10.59 3.04
N THR A 305 -6.49 -9.78 3.87
CA THR A 305 -7.12 -8.64 4.55
C THR A 305 -7.63 -7.62 3.53
N TRP A 306 -6.78 -7.21 2.57
CA TRP A 306 -7.16 -6.24 1.55
C TRP A 306 -8.30 -6.72 0.66
N THR A 307 -8.24 -7.98 0.23
CA THR A 307 -9.30 -8.61 -0.58
C THR A 307 -10.63 -8.63 0.19
N ALA A 308 -10.60 -9.00 1.47
CA ALA A 308 -11.78 -9.03 2.33
C ALA A 308 -12.37 -7.62 2.56
N LEU A 309 -11.53 -6.62 2.87
CA LEU A 309 -11.95 -5.23 3.05
C LEU A 309 -12.67 -4.70 1.82
N MET A 310 -12.09 -4.89 0.63
CA MET A 310 -12.67 -4.43 -0.64
C MET A 310 -13.98 -5.16 -0.97
N ARG A 311 -14.05 -6.47 -0.70
CA ARG A 311 -15.24 -7.27 -0.94
C ARG A 311 -16.39 -6.86 -0.02
N ILE A 312 -16.15 -6.71 1.28
CA ILE A 312 -17.17 -6.29 2.24
C ILE A 312 -17.69 -4.88 1.91
N VAL A 313 -16.79 -3.93 1.59
CA VAL A 313 -17.22 -2.59 1.17
C VAL A 313 -18.11 -2.66 -0.07
N ARG A 314 -17.77 -3.50 -1.04
CA ARG A 314 -18.57 -3.68 -2.27
C ARG A 314 -19.95 -4.28 -1.97
N GLU A 315 -20.03 -5.28 -1.11
CA GLU A 315 -21.28 -5.99 -0.76
C GLU A 315 -22.20 -5.15 0.10
N GLN A 316 -21.64 -4.32 1.00
CA GLN A 316 -22.41 -3.45 1.90
C GLN A 316 -22.78 -2.10 1.28
N ALA A 317 -22.19 -1.76 0.13
CA ALA A 317 -22.44 -0.50 -0.55
C ALA A 317 -23.66 -0.58 -1.49
N ARG A 318 -24.46 0.49 -1.48
CA ARG A 318 -25.38 0.75 -2.60
C ARG A 318 -24.57 1.33 -3.77
N PRO A 319 -25.01 1.18 -5.03
CA PRO A 319 -24.28 1.72 -6.19
C PRO A 319 -23.87 3.19 -6.02
N GLU A 320 -24.76 4.01 -5.44
CA GLU A 320 -24.55 5.46 -5.24
C GLU A 320 -23.55 5.76 -4.12
N SER A 321 -23.34 4.85 -3.17
CA SER A 321 -22.49 5.03 -2.00
C SER A 321 -21.11 4.35 -2.08
N LEU A 322 -20.90 3.49 -3.09
CA LEU A 322 -19.68 2.70 -3.23
C LEU A 322 -18.42 3.59 -3.29
N GLY A 323 -18.47 4.69 -4.05
CA GLY A 323 -17.36 5.63 -4.14
C GLY A 323 -17.03 6.30 -2.80
N ALA A 324 -18.06 6.71 -2.05
CA ALA A 324 -17.89 7.34 -0.75
C ALA A 324 -17.31 6.36 0.29
N LEU A 325 -17.78 5.10 0.31
CA LEU A 325 -17.26 4.08 1.23
C LEU A 325 -15.83 3.66 0.89
N ARG A 326 -15.48 3.57 -0.39
CA ARG A 326 -14.07 3.35 -0.82
C ARG A 326 -13.17 4.51 -0.42
N GLY A 327 -13.64 5.74 -0.59
CA GLY A 327 -12.92 6.94 -0.14
C GLY A 327 -12.72 6.95 1.37
N LEU A 328 -13.73 6.55 2.14
CA LEU A 328 -13.63 6.44 3.59
C LEU A 328 -12.65 5.32 4.01
N LEU A 329 -12.65 4.17 3.33
CA LEU A 329 -11.67 3.11 3.56
C LEU A 329 -10.26 3.63 3.30
N SER A 330 -10.02 4.29 2.16
CA SER A 330 -8.71 4.87 1.85
C SER A 330 -8.27 5.90 2.88
N ALA A 331 -9.19 6.75 3.36
CA ALA A 331 -8.89 7.71 4.42
C ALA A 331 -8.54 7.03 5.74
N THR A 332 -9.28 6.00 6.12
CA THR A 332 -9.04 5.22 7.33
C THR A 332 -7.68 4.50 7.26
N SER A 333 -7.38 3.86 6.13
CA SER A 333 -6.08 3.22 5.90
C SER A 333 -4.93 4.23 5.93
N ALA A 334 -5.10 5.41 5.33
CA ALA A 334 -4.09 6.46 5.35
C ALA A 334 -3.81 6.98 6.76
N VAL A 335 -4.86 7.19 7.57
CA VAL A 335 -4.73 7.61 8.97
C VAL A 335 -4.03 6.52 9.79
N GLY A 336 -4.43 5.26 9.63
CA GLY A 336 -3.80 4.12 10.30
C GLY A 336 -2.33 3.98 9.93
N GLY A 337 -2.02 3.97 8.63
CA GLY A 337 -0.65 3.87 8.13
C GLY A 337 0.23 5.03 8.59
N ALA A 338 -0.24 6.27 8.47
CA ALA A 338 0.52 7.45 8.87
C ALA A 338 0.78 7.51 10.37
N SER A 339 -0.25 7.29 11.19
CA SER A 339 -0.10 7.25 12.66
C SER A 339 0.82 6.11 13.11
N GLY A 340 0.68 4.94 12.49
CA GLY A 340 1.54 3.81 12.75
C GLY A 340 3.00 4.06 12.37
N MET A 341 3.28 4.64 11.20
CA MET A 341 4.66 4.98 10.82
C MET A 341 5.33 5.92 11.82
N ILE A 342 4.60 6.96 12.30
CA ILE A 342 5.13 7.88 13.31
C ILE A 342 5.37 7.15 14.64
N ALA A 343 4.41 6.35 15.09
CA ALA A 343 4.51 5.60 16.33
C ALA A 343 5.66 4.58 16.29
N TRP A 344 5.72 3.78 15.22
CA TRP A 344 6.73 2.72 15.12
C TRP A 344 8.12 3.24 14.83
N GLY A 345 8.27 4.32 14.06
CA GLY A 345 9.56 4.98 13.92
C GLY A 345 10.11 5.45 15.26
N THR A 346 9.27 6.06 16.09
CA THR A 346 9.61 6.51 17.43
C THR A 346 9.93 5.34 18.35
N CYS A 347 9.08 4.30 18.36
CA CYS A 347 9.23 3.10 19.16
C CYS A 347 10.51 2.34 18.79
N TYR A 348 10.78 2.19 17.49
CA TYR A 348 11.98 1.49 16.99
C TYR A 348 13.26 2.14 17.50
N ARG A 349 13.34 3.46 17.46
CA ARG A 349 14.48 4.23 17.95
C ARG A 349 14.68 4.09 19.46
N ALA A 350 13.58 4.06 20.23
CA ALA A 350 13.62 4.05 21.68
C ALA A 350 13.81 2.65 22.29
N LEU A 351 13.18 1.63 21.69
CA LEU A 351 12.99 0.31 22.29
C LEU A 351 13.49 -0.84 21.41
N GLY A 352 13.98 -0.55 20.20
CA GLY A 352 14.49 -1.54 19.25
C GLY A 352 13.41 -2.33 18.50
N GLY A 353 13.86 -3.18 17.56
CA GLY A 353 13.00 -3.89 16.62
C GLY A 353 12.05 -4.89 17.30
N ALA A 354 12.55 -5.75 18.17
CA ALA A 354 11.75 -6.78 18.83
C ALA A 354 10.55 -6.17 19.57
N THR A 355 10.77 -5.15 20.38
CA THR A 355 9.71 -4.48 21.14
C THR A 355 8.71 -3.78 20.21
N THR A 356 9.20 -3.17 19.13
CA THR A 356 8.34 -2.53 18.10
C THR A 356 7.42 -3.55 17.46
N PHE A 357 7.93 -4.70 17.03
CA PHE A 357 7.10 -5.74 16.40
C PHE A 357 6.13 -6.41 17.38
N ARG A 358 6.52 -6.59 18.65
CA ARG A 358 5.58 -7.04 19.70
C ARG A 358 4.44 -6.03 19.92
N GLY A 359 4.77 -4.74 19.98
CA GLY A 359 3.78 -3.66 20.07
C GLY A 359 2.83 -3.65 18.87
N ALA A 360 3.37 -3.80 17.67
CA ALA A 360 2.58 -3.89 16.44
C ALA A 360 1.69 -5.15 16.42
N ALA A 361 2.16 -6.27 16.96
CA ALA A 361 1.36 -7.49 17.12
C ALA A 361 0.16 -7.29 18.06
N LEU A 362 0.33 -6.56 19.15
CA LEU A 362 -0.79 -6.21 20.05
C LEU A 362 -1.83 -5.36 19.32
N VAL A 363 -1.40 -4.36 18.54
CA VAL A 363 -2.31 -3.56 17.72
C VAL A 363 -2.99 -4.42 16.65
N GLY A 364 -2.26 -5.35 16.02
CA GLY A 364 -2.81 -6.34 15.09
C GLY A 364 -3.84 -7.28 15.74
N SER A 365 -3.65 -7.63 17.02
CA SER A 365 -4.62 -8.43 17.79
C SER A 365 -5.93 -7.67 18.00
N VAL A 366 -5.88 -6.36 18.22
CA VAL A 366 -7.07 -5.50 18.25
C VAL A 366 -7.78 -5.53 16.91
N ALA A 367 -7.03 -5.41 15.79
CA ALA A 367 -7.63 -5.54 14.46
C ALA A 367 -8.32 -6.89 14.25
N ALA A 368 -7.74 -7.99 14.72
CA ALA A 368 -8.34 -9.33 14.62
C ALA A 368 -9.67 -9.44 15.41
N VAL A 369 -9.71 -8.89 16.62
CA VAL A 369 -10.95 -8.84 17.43
C VAL A 369 -12.02 -8.01 16.73
N LEU A 370 -11.68 -6.82 16.22
CA LEU A 370 -12.60 -5.95 15.48
C LEU A 370 -13.09 -6.62 14.17
N GLY A 371 -12.20 -7.34 13.48
CA GLY A 371 -12.55 -8.16 12.32
C GLY A 371 -13.54 -9.27 12.66
N ALA A 372 -13.36 -9.94 13.79
CA ALA A 372 -14.29 -10.97 14.28
C ALA A 372 -15.67 -10.38 14.63
N ILE A 373 -15.72 -9.20 15.23
CA ILE A 373 -16.97 -8.51 15.51
C ILE A 373 -17.65 -8.10 14.19
N CYS A 374 -16.89 -7.61 13.21
CA CYS A 374 -17.39 -7.30 11.87
C CYS A 374 -18.00 -8.55 11.21
N ALA A 375 -17.28 -9.67 11.18
CA ALA A 375 -17.75 -10.92 10.58
C ALA A 375 -19.04 -11.43 11.23
N ARG A 376 -19.15 -11.37 12.56
CA ARG A 376 -20.39 -11.73 13.29
C ARG A 376 -21.55 -10.80 12.91
N SER A 377 -21.28 -9.49 12.77
CA SER A 377 -22.30 -8.50 12.39
C SER A 377 -22.81 -8.71 10.96
N LEU A 378 -21.96 -9.21 10.05
CA LEU A 378 -22.35 -9.59 8.68
C LEU A 378 -23.25 -10.82 8.70
N ALA A 379 -22.85 -11.89 9.38
CA ALA A 379 -23.62 -13.14 9.50
C ALA A 379 -25.00 -12.94 10.13
N ALA A 380 -25.12 -12.07 11.15
CA ALA A 380 -26.39 -11.76 11.78
C ALA A 380 -27.39 -11.09 10.84
N ARG A 381 -26.93 -10.31 9.86
CA ARG A 381 -27.78 -9.70 8.81
C ARG A 381 -28.26 -10.72 7.78
N GLU A 382 -27.37 -11.58 7.31
CA GLU A 382 -27.73 -12.64 6.36
C GLU A 382 -28.80 -13.57 6.92
N GLY A 383 -28.78 -13.86 8.23
CA GLY A 383 -29.81 -14.65 8.91
C GLY A 383 -31.16 -13.94 9.07
N GLN A 384 -31.21 -12.60 9.04
CA GLN A 384 -32.45 -11.82 9.10
C GLN A 384 -33.10 -11.63 7.73
N ASP A 385 -32.34 -11.67 6.65
CA ASP A 385 -32.81 -11.49 5.27
C ASP A 385 -33.36 -12.82 4.65
N VAL A 386 -33.24 -13.96 5.32
CA VAL A 386 -33.88 -15.21 4.90
C VAL A 386 -35.35 -15.13 5.35
N PRO A 387 -36.37 -15.00 4.46
CA PRO A 387 -37.76 -14.98 4.84
C PRO A 387 -38.07 -16.30 5.53
N GLY A 388 -38.59 -16.23 6.75
CA GLY A 388 -38.97 -17.38 7.53
C GLY A 388 -39.82 -18.33 6.71
N VAL A 389 -39.42 -19.59 6.67
CA VAL A 389 -40.35 -20.69 6.40
C VAL A 389 -41.38 -20.60 7.47
N ALA A 390 -42.53 -19.98 7.11
CA ALA A 390 -43.69 -19.96 7.99
C ALA A 390 -43.98 -21.41 8.39
N SER A 391 -43.77 -21.72 9.69
CA SER A 391 -44.27 -22.92 10.29
C SER A 391 -45.80 -22.87 10.14
N GLY A 392 -46.28 -23.46 9.05
CA GLY A 392 -47.71 -23.80 8.93
C GLY A 392 -48.02 -24.86 9.96
N ASN A 393 -48.89 -24.47 10.87
CA ASN A 393 -49.80 -25.37 11.58
C ASN A 393 -51.22 -25.08 11.08
#